data_6afea5edaa7760bacbccee7810775d34
#
_entry.id   6afea5edaa7760bacbccee7810775d34
#
_cell.length_a   1.000
_cell.length_b   1.000
_cell.length_c   1.000
_cell.angle_alpha   90.00
_cell.angle_beta   90.00
_cell.angle_gamma   90.00
#
_symmetry.space_group_name_H-M   'P 1'
#
loop_
_entity.id
_entity.type
_entity.pdbx_description
1 polymer ?
#
loop_
_entity_poly.entity_id
_entity_poly.type
_entity_poly.pdbx_seq_one_letter_code
_entity_poly.pdbx_strand_id
1 'polypeptide(L)'
;MKTKLEYIWLDGYEPTQSLRSKTRIETDFGGTLEECPMWSFDGSSTEQAPGNSSDCLLKPVAIFPDPDRVNAFLVMTEVLNADGTPHASNGRSTIDDDDNDFWFGFEQEYFLIDVDTKLPPGFPPNGYPGPQGPYYCSVGASNAHGRGCVEEHLDLCLEAGIN
;
A
#
# COMPACT_ATOMS: atom_id res chain seq x y z
N MET A 1 13.05 1.81 23.42
CA MET A 1 13.29 2.55 22.14
C MET A 1 11.94 2.96 21.56
N LYS A 2 11.86 4.10 20.84
CA LYS A 2 10.59 4.50 20.19
C LYS A 2 10.53 3.98 18.76
N THR A 3 9.40 3.40 18.39
CA THR A 3 9.16 2.80 17.08
C THR A 3 7.92 3.44 16.44
N LYS A 4 8.00 3.70 15.14
CA LYS A 4 6.88 4.20 14.33
C LYS A 4 6.10 3.02 13.80
N LEU A 5 4.80 3.02 13.97
CA LEU A 5 3.89 2.06 13.34
C LEU A 5 2.96 2.83 12.40
N GLU A 6 3.14 2.68 11.11
CA GLU A 6 2.26 3.25 10.11
C GLU A 6 1.14 2.28 9.77
N TYR A 7 -0.04 2.59 10.26
CA TYR A 7 -1.26 1.82 10.00
C TYR A 7 -1.83 2.22 8.65
N ILE A 8 -1.99 1.22 7.78
CA ILE A 8 -2.46 1.38 6.40
C ILE A 8 -3.78 0.64 6.25
N TRP A 9 -4.78 1.30 5.66
CA TRP A 9 -6.10 0.72 5.38
C TRP A 9 -6.66 1.19 4.05
N LEU A 10 -7.69 0.50 3.56
CA LEU A 10 -8.48 0.92 2.40
C LEU A 10 -9.67 1.75 2.87
N ASP A 11 -9.93 2.88 2.22
CA ASP A 11 -11.09 3.74 2.51
C ASP A 11 -12.41 3.14 1.99
N GLY A 12 -13.51 3.89 2.11
CA GLY A 12 -14.84 3.47 1.69
C GLY A 12 -15.30 4.04 0.36
N TYR A 13 -14.44 4.71 -0.41
CA TYR A 13 -14.82 5.30 -1.68
C TYR A 13 -15.12 4.25 -2.75
N GLU A 14 -16.18 4.50 -3.52
CA GLU A 14 -16.65 3.67 -4.63
C GLU A 14 -16.36 4.37 -5.97
N PRO A 15 -16.06 3.67 -7.06
CA PRO A 15 -15.93 2.20 -7.17
C PRO A 15 -14.55 1.67 -6.82
N THR A 16 -13.59 2.53 -6.49
CA THR A 16 -12.20 2.15 -6.20
C THR A 16 -11.76 2.74 -4.88
N GLN A 17 -11.43 1.87 -3.96
CA GLN A 17 -10.86 2.24 -2.67
C GLN A 17 -9.42 2.74 -2.82
N SER A 18 -9.05 3.71 -1.98
CA SER A 18 -7.68 4.23 -1.90
C SER A 18 -7.03 3.85 -0.58
N LEU A 19 -5.71 3.70 -0.59
CA LEU A 19 -4.92 3.51 0.62
C LEU A 19 -4.92 4.80 1.45
N ARG A 20 -5.12 4.64 2.75
CA ARG A 20 -4.95 5.67 3.78
C ARG A 20 -3.93 5.23 4.79
N SER A 21 -3.28 6.16 5.45
CA SER A 21 -2.38 5.82 6.54
C SER A 21 -2.39 6.84 7.66
N LYS A 22 -1.97 6.39 8.84
CA LYS A 22 -1.66 7.23 10.01
C LYS A 22 -0.59 6.54 10.86
N THR A 23 0.28 7.32 11.47
CA THR A 23 1.40 6.80 12.24
C THR A 23 1.19 7.00 13.74
N ARG A 24 1.42 5.97 14.53
CA ARG A 24 1.54 6.03 15.98
C ARG A 24 2.98 5.73 16.43
N ILE A 25 3.29 6.12 17.63
CA ILE A 25 4.59 5.85 18.24
C ILE A 25 4.42 4.89 19.41
N GLU A 26 5.10 3.77 19.34
CA GLU A 26 5.16 2.80 20.44
C GLU A 26 6.53 2.84 21.12
N THR A 27 6.55 2.49 22.42
CA THR A 27 7.78 2.40 23.21
C THR A 27 8.06 0.94 23.49
N ASP A 28 9.31 0.53 23.27
CA ASP A 28 9.79 -0.84 23.53
C ASP A 28 9.00 -1.91 22.76
N PHE A 29 8.62 -1.59 21.51
CA PHE A 29 7.93 -2.49 20.60
C PHE A 29 8.86 -3.59 20.11
N GLY A 30 8.44 -4.85 20.21
CA GLY A 30 9.24 -6.03 19.87
C GLY A 30 9.25 -6.42 18.40
N GLY A 31 8.37 -5.81 17.59
CA GLY A 31 8.36 -6.02 16.12
C GLY A 31 7.42 -7.14 15.66
N THR A 32 6.46 -7.56 16.47
CA THR A 32 5.52 -8.63 16.10
C THR A 32 4.10 -8.10 15.86
N LEU A 33 3.31 -8.84 15.07
CA LEU A 33 1.93 -8.48 14.77
C LEU A 33 1.05 -8.46 16.04
N GLU A 34 1.29 -9.40 16.96
CA GLU A 34 0.55 -9.54 18.21
C GLU A 34 0.73 -8.35 19.14
N GLU A 35 1.85 -7.66 19.02
CA GLU A 35 2.13 -6.44 19.79
C GLU A 35 1.56 -5.19 19.16
N CYS A 36 1.07 -5.26 17.91
CA CYS A 36 0.42 -4.13 17.25
C CYS A 36 -0.95 -3.85 17.90
N PRO A 37 -1.13 -2.72 18.60
CA PRO A 37 -2.40 -2.45 19.24
C PRO A 37 -3.49 -2.10 18.22
N MET A 38 -4.73 -2.50 18.47
CA MET A 38 -5.87 -1.97 17.76
C MET A 38 -5.92 -0.45 17.93
N TRP A 39 -6.31 0.26 16.85
CA TRP A 39 -6.40 1.70 16.88
C TRP A 39 -7.72 2.18 16.28
N SER A 40 -8.09 3.45 16.48
CA SER A 40 -9.29 4.06 15.91
C SER A 40 -8.93 5.19 14.96
N PHE A 41 -9.87 5.51 14.08
CA PHE A 41 -9.80 6.68 13.20
C PHE A 41 -11.20 7.25 12.95
N ASP A 42 -11.26 8.49 12.48
CA ASP A 42 -12.49 9.15 12.06
C ASP A 42 -12.85 8.71 10.63
N GLY A 43 -13.83 7.81 10.52
CA GLY A 43 -14.31 7.28 9.25
C GLY A 43 -15.13 8.26 8.41
N SER A 44 -15.53 9.41 8.97
CA SER A 44 -16.34 10.39 8.21
C SER A 44 -15.58 11.04 7.05
N SER A 45 -14.25 11.13 7.17
CA SER A 45 -13.38 11.68 6.13
C SER A 45 -12.95 10.65 5.08
N THR A 46 -13.35 9.39 5.24
CA THR A 46 -12.97 8.28 4.37
C THR A 46 -14.16 7.50 3.82
N GLU A 47 -15.37 8.09 3.86
CA GLU A 47 -16.65 7.46 3.43
C GLU A 47 -16.95 6.13 4.14
N GLN A 48 -16.55 6.02 5.43
CA GLN A 48 -16.72 4.81 6.23
C GLN A 48 -17.63 4.99 7.44
N ALA A 49 -18.00 6.22 7.80
CA ALA A 49 -18.93 6.47 8.89
C ALA A 49 -19.64 7.82 8.75
N PRO A 50 -20.84 7.99 9.34
CA PRO A 50 -21.47 9.29 9.40
C PRO A 50 -20.80 10.19 10.44
N GLY A 51 -20.78 11.52 10.22
CA GLY A 51 -20.07 12.48 11.06
C GLY A 51 -20.53 12.55 12.53
N ASN A 52 -21.72 12.08 12.84
CA ASN A 52 -22.27 12.03 14.21
C ASN A 52 -21.94 10.71 14.96
N SER A 53 -21.34 9.75 14.29
CA SER A 53 -20.86 8.47 14.86
C SER A 53 -19.70 7.97 13.98
N SER A 54 -18.57 8.68 14.07
CA SER A 54 -17.49 8.58 13.07
C SER A 54 -16.38 7.59 13.41
N ASP A 55 -16.39 6.99 14.60
CA ASP A 55 -15.33 6.08 15.03
C ASP A 55 -15.37 4.75 14.26
N CYS A 56 -14.25 4.44 13.60
CA CYS A 56 -13.94 3.13 13.05
C CYS A 56 -12.67 2.58 13.70
N LEU A 57 -12.51 1.26 13.67
CA LEU A 57 -11.33 0.59 14.25
C LEU A 57 -10.43 0.06 13.12
N LEU A 58 -9.13 0.10 13.38
CA LEU A 58 -8.08 -0.50 12.57
C LEU A 58 -7.53 -1.71 13.32
N LYS A 59 -7.80 -2.89 12.79
CA LYS A 59 -7.28 -4.17 13.32
C LYS A 59 -6.06 -4.59 12.52
N PRO A 60 -4.87 -4.68 13.13
CA PRO A 60 -3.67 -5.18 12.46
C PRO A 60 -3.86 -6.60 11.91
N VAL A 61 -3.41 -6.83 10.67
CA VAL A 61 -3.49 -8.14 10.00
C VAL A 61 -2.16 -8.58 9.39
N ALA A 62 -1.23 -7.66 9.14
CA ALA A 62 0.13 -7.96 8.71
C ALA A 62 1.08 -6.83 9.14
N ILE A 63 2.35 -7.15 9.31
CA ILE A 63 3.41 -6.20 9.67
C ILE A 63 4.64 -6.46 8.82
N PHE A 64 5.28 -5.38 8.37
CA PHE A 64 6.50 -5.41 7.56
C PHE A 64 7.49 -4.37 8.09
N PRO A 65 8.80 -4.64 8.06
CA PRO A 65 9.79 -3.58 8.26
C PRO A 65 9.55 -2.46 7.25
N ASP A 66 9.67 -1.22 7.70
CA ASP A 66 9.63 -0.08 6.77
C ASP A 66 11.03 0.13 6.19
N PRO A 67 11.22 -0.07 4.88
CA PRO A 67 12.54 -0.02 4.28
C PRO A 67 13.11 1.41 4.16
N ASP A 68 12.24 2.43 4.22
CA ASP A 68 12.62 3.83 4.02
C ASP A 68 12.86 4.59 5.35
N ARG A 69 12.26 4.14 6.44
CA ARG A 69 12.30 4.88 7.71
C ARG A 69 12.93 4.08 8.85
N VAL A 70 13.84 4.70 9.58
CA VAL A 70 14.52 4.10 10.73
C VAL A 70 13.52 3.85 11.88
N ASN A 71 13.62 2.68 12.50
CA ASN A 71 12.75 2.24 13.61
C ASN A 71 11.26 2.37 13.25
N ALA A 72 10.87 1.82 12.11
CA ALA A 72 9.52 1.91 11.60
C ALA A 72 9.03 0.57 11.04
N PHE A 73 7.72 0.39 11.08
CA PHE A 73 7.00 -0.73 10.48
C PHE A 73 5.78 -0.23 9.73
N LEU A 74 5.46 -0.89 8.62
CA LEU A 74 4.20 -0.79 7.90
C LEU A 74 3.26 -1.83 8.47
N VAL A 75 2.09 -1.41 8.93
CA VAL A 75 1.08 -2.27 9.56
C VAL A 75 -0.18 -2.26 8.69
N MET A 76 -0.40 -3.32 7.92
CA MET A 76 -1.63 -3.47 7.17
C MET A 76 -2.78 -3.79 8.11
N THR A 77 -3.92 -3.13 7.90
CA THR A 77 -5.07 -3.26 8.79
C THR A 77 -6.36 -3.50 8.01
N GLU A 78 -7.30 -4.17 8.65
CA GLU A 78 -8.70 -4.24 8.23
C GLU A 78 -9.55 -3.27 9.05
N VAL A 79 -10.63 -2.76 8.43
CA VAL A 79 -11.53 -1.80 9.06
C VAL A 79 -12.69 -2.51 9.72
N LEU A 80 -12.95 -2.15 10.98
CA LEU A 80 -14.10 -2.61 11.75
C LEU A 80 -14.98 -1.41 12.17
N ASN A 81 -16.25 -1.68 12.41
CA ASN A 81 -17.16 -0.77 13.09
C ASN A 81 -16.71 -0.54 14.54
N ALA A 82 -17.24 0.49 15.20
CA ALA A 82 -16.92 0.79 16.59
C ALA A 82 -17.24 -0.36 17.57
N ASP A 83 -18.19 -1.22 17.21
CA ASP A 83 -18.57 -2.41 17.99
C ASP A 83 -17.68 -3.65 17.72
N GLY A 84 -16.68 -3.52 16.84
CA GLY A 84 -15.75 -4.58 16.49
C GLY A 84 -16.23 -5.53 15.38
N THR A 85 -17.42 -5.30 14.82
CA THR A 85 -17.88 -6.08 13.65
C THR A 85 -17.18 -5.58 12.36
N PRO A 86 -17.00 -6.43 11.34
CA PRO A 86 -16.42 -5.99 10.08
C PRO A 86 -17.20 -4.83 9.46
N HIS A 87 -16.49 -3.80 9.01
CA HIS A 87 -17.09 -2.69 8.29
C HIS A 87 -17.53 -3.12 6.89
N ALA A 88 -18.57 -2.49 6.32
CA ALA A 88 -19.08 -2.83 4.99
C ALA A 88 -18.02 -2.71 3.87
N SER A 89 -17.04 -1.79 4.02
CA SER A 89 -15.92 -1.62 3.08
C SER A 89 -14.78 -2.63 3.28
N ASN A 90 -14.88 -3.52 4.28
CA ASN A 90 -13.82 -4.48 4.61
C ASN A 90 -13.94 -5.74 3.75
N GLY A 91 -13.36 -5.69 2.54
CA GLY A 91 -13.33 -6.84 1.63
C GLY A 91 -12.55 -8.04 2.20
N ARG A 92 -11.55 -7.81 3.06
CA ARG A 92 -10.78 -8.90 3.68
C ARG A 92 -11.66 -9.83 4.52
N SER A 93 -12.66 -9.29 5.21
CA SER A 93 -13.57 -10.08 6.06
C SER A 93 -14.47 -11.08 5.29
N THR A 94 -14.51 -10.96 3.96
CA THR A 94 -15.28 -11.87 3.09
C THR A 94 -14.46 -13.00 2.50
N ILE A 95 -13.14 -13.02 2.77
CA ILE A 95 -12.23 -14.06 2.29
C ILE A 95 -12.35 -15.25 3.24
N ASP A 96 -12.63 -16.41 2.65
CA ASP A 96 -12.65 -17.69 3.35
C ASP A 96 -11.23 -18.28 3.35
N ASP A 97 -10.66 -18.46 4.53
CA ASP A 97 -9.31 -19.01 4.69
C ASP A 97 -9.25 -20.54 4.43
N ASP A 98 -10.38 -21.19 4.28
CA ASP A 98 -10.45 -22.65 4.07
C ASP A 98 -10.22 -23.06 2.61
N ASP A 99 -10.15 -22.12 1.68
CA ASP A 99 -9.95 -22.40 0.25
C ASP A 99 -8.47 -22.46 -0.12
N ASN A 100 -7.84 -23.58 0.21
CA ASN A 100 -6.40 -23.80 0.01
C ASN A 100 -6.03 -24.37 -1.38
N ASP A 101 -7.01 -24.57 -2.27
CA ASP A 101 -6.79 -25.22 -3.57
C ASP A 101 -6.41 -24.24 -4.69
N PHE A 102 -6.51 -22.92 -4.46
CA PHE A 102 -6.19 -21.90 -5.44
C PHE A 102 -4.79 -21.34 -5.26
N TRP A 103 -4.10 -21.17 -6.37
CA TRP A 103 -2.85 -20.45 -6.45
C TRP A 103 -3.10 -19.08 -7.06
N PHE A 104 -2.64 -18.02 -6.38
CA PHE A 104 -2.75 -16.65 -6.84
C PHE A 104 -1.36 -16.09 -7.13
N GLY A 105 -1.24 -15.37 -8.26
CA GLY A 105 -0.08 -14.56 -8.59
C GLY A 105 -0.55 -13.13 -8.84
N PHE A 106 0.22 -12.16 -8.41
CA PHE A 106 -0.05 -10.74 -8.64
C PHE A 106 1.10 -10.13 -9.44
N GLU A 107 0.74 -9.37 -10.47
CA GLU A 107 1.69 -8.54 -11.22
C GLU A 107 1.32 -7.08 -10.97
N GLN A 108 2.18 -6.34 -10.26
CA GLN A 108 1.97 -4.92 -10.02
C GLN A 108 2.52 -4.13 -11.19
N GLU A 109 1.64 -3.50 -11.94
CA GLU A 109 1.99 -2.63 -13.06
C GLU A 109 1.81 -1.16 -12.69
N TYR A 110 2.73 -0.31 -13.15
CA TYR A 110 2.65 1.13 -12.93
C TYR A 110 3.35 1.89 -14.06
N PHE A 111 2.94 3.15 -14.25
CA PHE A 111 3.62 4.08 -15.14
C PHE A 111 4.47 5.05 -14.34
N LEU A 112 5.72 5.22 -14.76
CA LEU A 112 6.50 6.37 -14.33
C LEU A 112 6.01 7.60 -15.10
N ILE A 113 5.76 8.68 -14.39
CA ILE A 113 5.27 9.94 -14.96
C ILE A 113 6.26 11.04 -14.62
N ASP A 114 6.73 11.74 -15.63
CA ASP A 114 7.52 12.96 -15.46
C ASP A 114 6.65 14.06 -14.84
N VAL A 115 7.12 14.66 -13.75
CA VAL A 115 6.32 15.60 -12.94
C VAL A 115 6.02 16.92 -13.66
N ASP A 116 6.86 17.32 -14.61
CA ASP A 116 6.72 18.57 -15.33
C ASP A 116 5.86 18.41 -16.58
N THR A 117 6.14 17.40 -17.37
CA THR A 117 5.43 17.15 -18.65
C THR A 117 4.11 16.41 -18.47
N LYS A 118 3.92 15.69 -17.34
CA LYS A 118 2.79 14.79 -17.09
C LYS A 118 2.70 13.63 -18.10
N LEU A 119 3.78 13.32 -18.77
CA LEU A 119 3.90 12.23 -19.73
C LEU A 119 4.85 11.16 -19.19
N PRO A 120 4.72 9.91 -19.64
CA PRO A 120 5.73 8.88 -19.33
C PRO A 120 7.12 9.29 -19.85
N PRO A 121 8.21 8.99 -19.11
CA PRO A 121 9.57 9.25 -19.58
C PRO A 121 9.84 8.58 -20.93
N GLY A 122 10.57 9.30 -21.80
CA GLY A 122 10.89 8.80 -23.15
C GLY A 122 9.83 9.05 -24.21
N PHE A 123 8.67 9.59 -23.86
CA PHE A 123 7.70 10.04 -24.85
C PHE A 123 8.23 11.26 -25.60
N PRO A 124 8.10 11.32 -26.93
CA PRO A 124 8.44 12.52 -27.70
C PRO A 124 7.50 13.68 -27.35
N PRO A 125 7.97 14.95 -27.42
CA PRO A 125 7.17 16.10 -27.01
C PRO A 125 5.83 16.28 -27.74
N ASN A 126 5.70 15.75 -28.93
CA ASN A 126 4.54 15.92 -29.80
C ASN A 126 4.04 14.58 -30.38
N GLY A 127 3.89 13.57 -29.58
CA GLY A 127 3.40 12.30 -30.10
C GLY A 127 3.55 11.14 -29.15
N TYR A 128 3.35 9.97 -29.69
CA TYR A 128 3.49 8.70 -28.99
C TYR A 128 4.87 8.09 -29.24
N PRO A 129 5.40 7.29 -28.31
CA PRO A 129 6.61 6.51 -28.57
C PRO A 129 6.35 5.48 -29.67
N GLY A 130 7.40 4.86 -30.15
CA GLY A 130 7.31 3.70 -31.03
C GLY A 130 6.57 2.52 -30.38
N PRO A 131 6.29 1.48 -31.15
CA PRO A 131 5.70 0.25 -30.60
C PRO A 131 6.55 -0.34 -29.47
N GLN A 132 5.91 -1.11 -28.57
CA GLN A 132 6.54 -1.71 -27.40
C GLN A 132 7.81 -2.53 -27.71
N GLY A 133 7.90 -3.18 -28.87
CA GLY A 133 8.96 -4.10 -29.21
C GLY A 133 10.38 -3.65 -28.87
N PRO A 134 10.81 -2.43 -29.21
CA PRO A 134 12.14 -1.93 -28.87
C PRO A 134 12.39 -1.74 -27.36
N TYR A 135 11.34 -1.64 -26.59
CA TYR A 135 11.39 -1.33 -25.17
C TYR A 135 11.20 -2.56 -24.26
N TYR A 136 10.57 -3.61 -24.78
CA TYR A 136 10.31 -4.82 -24.01
C TYR A 136 11.61 -5.55 -23.65
N CYS A 137 11.84 -5.77 -22.36
CA CYS A 137 13.05 -6.36 -21.80
C CYS A 137 14.35 -5.71 -22.31
N SER A 138 14.29 -4.43 -22.63
CA SER A 138 15.40 -3.71 -23.25
C SER A 138 16.47 -3.33 -22.23
N VAL A 139 17.64 -3.01 -22.75
CA VAL A 139 18.77 -2.48 -22.00
C VAL A 139 19.30 -1.19 -22.63
N GLY A 140 19.97 -0.38 -21.82
CA GLY A 140 20.58 0.87 -22.25
C GLY A 140 19.69 2.09 -22.04
N ALA A 141 20.34 3.24 -21.81
CA ALA A 141 19.67 4.47 -21.41
C ALA A 141 18.65 5.03 -22.42
N SER A 142 18.81 4.71 -23.70
CA SER A 142 17.89 5.16 -24.76
C SER A 142 16.58 4.35 -24.82
N ASN A 143 16.54 3.18 -24.21
CA ASN A 143 15.39 2.27 -24.28
C ASN A 143 14.78 1.96 -22.91
N ALA A 144 15.59 1.95 -21.84
CA ALA A 144 15.15 1.64 -20.48
C ALA A 144 14.99 2.93 -19.65
N HIS A 145 13.98 3.71 -19.99
CA HIS A 145 13.69 4.96 -19.28
C HIS A 145 13.23 4.70 -17.86
N GLY A 146 13.75 5.47 -16.88
CA GLY A 146 13.38 5.35 -15.46
C GLY A 146 13.97 4.13 -14.74
N ARG A 147 14.96 3.45 -15.32
CA ARG A 147 15.56 2.24 -14.73
C ARG A 147 16.04 2.44 -13.28
N GLY A 148 16.63 3.59 -12.96
CA GLY A 148 17.08 3.89 -11.59
C GLY A 148 15.94 3.87 -10.56
N CYS A 149 14.79 4.44 -10.90
CA CYS A 149 13.60 4.42 -10.03
C CYS A 149 13.08 3.00 -9.82
N VAL A 150 13.09 2.16 -10.87
CA VAL A 150 12.64 0.77 -10.79
C VAL A 150 13.56 -0.08 -9.93
N GLU A 151 14.87 0.11 -10.04
CA GLU A 151 15.86 -0.61 -9.21
C GLU A 151 15.74 -0.20 -7.74
N GLU A 152 15.58 1.10 -7.44
CA GLU A 152 15.33 1.58 -6.07
C GLU A 152 14.05 0.99 -5.48
N HIS A 153 12.96 0.94 -6.26
CA HIS A 153 11.72 0.30 -5.84
C HIS A 153 11.91 -1.20 -5.55
N LEU A 154 12.64 -1.91 -6.40
CA LEU A 154 12.97 -3.33 -6.18
C LEU A 154 13.74 -3.54 -4.88
N ASP A 155 14.77 -2.73 -4.63
CA ASP A 155 15.57 -2.80 -3.40
C ASP A 155 14.69 -2.58 -2.16
N LEU A 156 13.80 -1.58 -2.18
CA LEU A 156 12.85 -1.34 -1.09
C LEU A 156 11.88 -2.53 -0.86
N CYS A 157 11.40 -3.15 -1.93
CA CYS A 157 10.57 -4.36 -1.82
C CYS A 157 11.32 -5.51 -1.15
N LEU A 158 12.57 -5.75 -1.55
CA LEU A 158 13.40 -6.80 -0.96
C LEU A 158 13.72 -6.51 0.52
N GLU A 159 14.01 -5.25 0.87
CA GLU A 159 14.23 -4.83 2.26
C GLU A 159 12.96 -4.97 3.12
N ALA A 160 11.78 -4.79 2.54
CA ALA A 160 10.51 -5.05 3.20
C ALA A 160 10.18 -6.55 3.34
N GLY A 161 10.99 -7.44 2.76
CA GLY A 161 10.80 -8.89 2.81
C GLY A 161 9.84 -9.45 1.76
N ILE A 162 9.57 -8.71 0.69
CA ILE A 162 8.81 -9.18 -0.47
C ILE A 162 9.79 -9.90 -1.42
N ASN A 163 9.47 -11.15 -1.78
CA ASN A 163 10.30 -11.99 -2.66
C ASN A 163 9.60 -12.20 -4.01
#